data_b30b78704bb117f03624147c756302db
#
_entry.id   b30b78704bb117f03624147c756302db
#
_cell.length_a   1.000
_cell.length_b   1.000
_cell.length_c   1.000
_cell.angle_alpha   90.00
_cell.angle_beta   90.00
_cell.angle_gamma   90.00
#
_symmetry.space_group_name_H-M   'P 1'
#
loop_
_entity.id
_entity.type
_entity.pdbx_description
1 polymer ?
#
loop_
_entity_poly.entity_id
_entity_poly.type
_entity_poly.pdbx_seq_one_letter_code
_entity_poly.pdbx_strand_id
1 'polypeptide(L)'
;MSAPVFSTLGCRLNAYETEAMRELAAAAGVDNAVVVNTCAVTAEAVRKAKQEIRRLRRDNPQATIIVTGCAAQTEPATFAAMPEVDRVIGNTEKMQPATWAAMTPDLIGQTERVQVDDILSVRETAGHLIDGFGRHRAYVQVQNGCDHRCTFCI
;
A
#
# COMPACT_ATOMS: atom_id res chain seq x y z
N MET A 1 -7.51 2.83 -20.82
CA MET A 1 -7.42 3.08 -19.35
C MET A 1 -7.84 1.79 -18.67
N SER A 2 -6.95 1.18 -17.92
CA SER A 2 -7.23 -0.06 -17.19
C SER A 2 -7.29 0.26 -15.69
N ALA A 3 -8.29 -0.28 -15.00
CA ALA A 3 -8.42 -0.13 -13.56
C ALA A 3 -7.15 -0.62 -12.84
N PRO A 4 -6.75 0.00 -11.73
CA PRO A 4 -5.59 -0.44 -10.97
C PRO A 4 -5.77 -1.86 -10.43
N VAL A 5 -4.70 -2.64 -10.51
CA VAL A 5 -4.64 -4.02 -10.00
C VAL A 5 -4.08 -3.99 -8.58
N PHE A 6 -4.70 -4.73 -7.67
CA PHE A 6 -4.25 -4.81 -6.27
C PHE A 6 -3.81 -6.23 -5.92
N SER A 7 -2.60 -6.37 -5.40
CA SER A 7 -2.08 -7.60 -4.81
C SER A 7 -1.91 -7.41 -3.30
N THR A 8 -2.61 -8.24 -2.53
CA THR A 8 -2.61 -8.15 -1.06
C THR A 8 -1.87 -9.33 -0.46
N LEU A 9 -0.88 -9.03 0.35
CA LEU A 9 -0.10 -10.01 1.10
C LEU A 9 -0.33 -9.81 2.59
N GLY A 10 -0.39 -10.89 3.36
CA GLY A 10 -0.42 -10.86 4.81
C GLY A 10 -1.80 -11.04 5.43
N CYS A 11 -2.20 -10.13 6.32
CA CYS A 11 -3.28 -10.33 7.26
C CYS A 11 -4.64 -9.75 6.79
N ARG A 12 -5.66 -9.92 7.63
CA ARG A 12 -7.01 -9.40 7.41
C ARG A 12 -7.06 -7.88 7.37
N LEU A 13 -6.18 -7.21 8.13
CA LEU A 13 -6.05 -5.75 8.10
C LEU A 13 -5.59 -5.29 6.72
N ASN A 14 -4.60 -5.94 6.14
CA ASN A 14 -4.16 -5.64 4.77
C ASN A 14 -5.28 -5.84 3.75
N ALA A 15 -6.13 -6.85 3.93
CA ALA A 15 -7.30 -7.06 3.07
C ALA A 15 -8.30 -5.89 3.17
N TYR A 16 -8.59 -5.43 4.38
CA TYR A 16 -9.43 -4.26 4.62
C TYR A 16 -8.83 -3.00 3.97
N GLU A 17 -7.57 -2.74 4.24
CA GLU A 17 -6.88 -1.57 3.69
C GLU A 17 -6.80 -1.58 2.17
N THR A 18 -6.67 -2.76 1.56
CA THR A 18 -6.67 -2.89 0.10
C THR A 18 -8.01 -2.46 -0.51
N GLU A 19 -9.13 -2.80 0.11
CA GLU A 19 -10.43 -2.33 -0.38
C GLU A 19 -10.58 -0.81 -0.21
N ALA A 20 -10.12 -0.26 0.91
CA ALA A 20 -10.06 1.18 1.12
C ALA A 20 -9.21 1.89 0.05
N MET A 21 -8.02 1.37 -0.23
CA MET A 21 -7.15 1.92 -1.29
C MET A 21 -7.79 1.80 -2.68
N ARG A 22 -8.52 0.72 -2.94
CA ARG A 22 -9.25 0.54 -4.21
C ARG A 22 -10.29 1.63 -4.44
N GLU A 23 -11.05 1.95 -3.40
CA GLU A 23 -12.04 3.05 -3.45
C GLU A 23 -11.36 4.41 -3.64
N LEU A 24 -10.29 4.69 -2.88
CA LEU A 24 -9.53 5.94 -2.99
C LEU A 24 -8.89 6.11 -4.38
N ALA A 25 -8.28 5.06 -4.91
CA ALA A 25 -7.67 5.08 -6.24
C ALA A 25 -8.72 5.28 -7.34
N ALA A 26 -9.88 4.62 -7.23
CA ALA A 26 -10.99 4.79 -8.17
C ALA A 26 -11.55 6.22 -8.12
N ALA A 27 -11.76 6.78 -6.93
CA ALA A 27 -12.24 8.16 -6.76
C ALA A 27 -11.23 9.18 -7.31
N ALA A 28 -9.94 8.91 -7.23
CA ALA A 28 -8.88 9.76 -7.77
C ALA A 28 -8.67 9.61 -9.29
N GLY A 29 -9.25 8.58 -9.92
CA GLY A 29 -9.03 8.31 -11.34
C GLY A 29 -7.66 7.72 -11.66
N VAL A 30 -7.05 7.01 -10.72
CA VAL A 30 -5.78 6.29 -10.94
C VAL A 30 -6.01 5.16 -11.93
N ASP A 31 -5.19 5.12 -12.97
CA ASP A 31 -5.24 4.04 -13.96
C ASP A 31 -3.86 3.46 -14.23
N ASN A 32 -3.82 2.32 -14.92
CA ASN A 32 -2.61 1.60 -15.33
C ASN A 32 -1.59 1.46 -14.18
N ALA A 33 -2.07 1.15 -12.99
CA ALA A 33 -1.26 0.97 -11.79
C ALA A 33 -1.40 -0.44 -11.22
N VAL A 34 -0.35 -0.92 -10.56
CA VAL A 34 -0.35 -2.14 -9.77
C VAL A 34 0.07 -1.79 -8.36
N VAL A 35 -0.81 -2.04 -7.40
CA VAL A 35 -0.58 -1.73 -5.99
C VAL A 35 -0.31 -3.02 -5.22
N VAL A 36 0.82 -3.08 -4.55
CA VAL A 36 1.22 -4.24 -3.73
C VAL A 36 1.20 -3.84 -2.25
N ASN A 37 0.24 -4.39 -1.51
CA ASN A 37 0.14 -4.19 -0.07
C ASN A 37 0.91 -5.31 0.64
N THR A 38 2.05 -4.97 1.24
CA THR A 38 3.05 -5.92 1.75
C THR A 38 2.86 -6.26 3.23
N CYS A 39 3.44 -7.38 3.64
CA CYS A 39 3.49 -7.84 5.03
C CYS A 39 4.94 -7.94 5.50
N ALA A 40 5.18 -7.60 6.78
CA ALA A 40 6.51 -7.63 7.40
C ALA A 40 6.60 -8.57 8.61
N VAL A 41 5.57 -9.39 8.87
CA VAL A 41 5.51 -10.25 10.07
C VAL A 41 6.66 -11.25 10.10
N THR A 42 7.12 -11.72 8.93
CA THR A 42 8.24 -12.67 8.82
C THR A 42 9.17 -12.29 7.66
N ALA A 43 10.43 -12.68 7.75
CA ALA A 43 11.39 -12.54 6.65
C ALA A 43 10.89 -13.23 5.37
N GLU A 44 10.20 -14.36 5.51
CA GLU A 44 9.57 -15.08 4.39
C GLU A 44 8.47 -14.24 3.71
N ALA A 45 7.69 -13.50 4.49
CA ALA A 45 6.67 -12.60 3.93
C ALA A 45 7.31 -11.48 3.09
N VAL A 46 8.40 -10.89 3.57
CA VAL A 46 9.17 -9.87 2.82
C VAL A 46 9.76 -10.46 1.54
N ARG A 47 10.32 -11.69 1.61
CA ARG A 47 10.85 -12.39 0.44
C ARG A 47 9.77 -12.65 -0.62
N LYS A 48 8.61 -13.11 -0.20
CA LYS A 48 7.44 -13.32 -1.07
C LYS A 48 6.96 -12.02 -1.70
N ALA A 49 6.94 -10.93 -0.94
CA ALA A 49 6.58 -9.61 -1.47
C ALA A 49 7.50 -9.19 -2.62
N LYS A 50 8.81 -9.36 -2.46
CA LYS A 50 9.78 -9.05 -3.53
C LYS A 50 9.60 -9.93 -4.77
N GLN A 51 9.31 -11.21 -4.59
CA GLN A 51 9.02 -12.12 -5.70
C GLN A 51 7.74 -11.72 -6.45
N GLU A 52 6.70 -11.39 -5.70
CA GLU A 52 5.42 -10.94 -6.28
C GLU A 52 5.58 -9.65 -7.07
N ILE A 53 6.33 -8.67 -6.56
CA ILE A 53 6.63 -7.42 -7.25
C ILE A 53 7.31 -7.70 -8.60
N ARG A 54 8.32 -8.57 -8.63
CA ARG A 54 9.01 -8.95 -9.88
C ARG A 54 8.09 -9.65 -10.86
N ARG A 55 7.21 -10.52 -10.36
CA ARG A 55 6.19 -11.17 -11.20
C ARG A 55 5.24 -10.15 -11.81
N LEU A 56 4.69 -9.27 -10.98
CA LEU A 56 3.74 -8.25 -11.42
C LEU A 56 4.35 -7.27 -12.44
N ARG A 57 5.64 -6.91 -12.30
CA ARG A 57 6.34 -6.09 -13.29
C ARG A 57 6.46 -6.81 -14.63
N ARG A 58 6.77 -8.10 -14.65
CA ARG A 58 6.81 -8.88 -15.90
C ARG A 58 5.46 -8.97 -16.58
N ASP A 59 4.41 -9.17 -15.77
CA ASP A 59 3.04 -9.31 -16.26
C ASP A 59 2.46 -7.95 -16.71
N ASN A 60 2.95 -6.84 -16.15
CA ASN A 60 2.48 -5.48 -16.41
C ASN A 60 3.65 -4.52 -16.68
N PRO A 61 4.37 -4.64 -17.80
CA PRO A 61 5.61 -3.90 -18.03
C PRO A 61 5.45 -2.39 -18.10
N GLN A 62 4.27 -1.89 -18.48
CA GLN A 62 3.97 -0.47 -18.63
C GLN A 62 3.18 0.13 -17.46
N ALA A 63 2.78 -0.69 -16.49
CA ALA A 63 2.03 -0.19 -15.34
C ALA A 63 2.95 0.47 -14.31
N THR A 64 2.42 1.42 -13.57
CA THR A 64 3.10 1.99 -12.40
C THR A 64 3.00 1.02 -11.22
N ILE A 65 4.13 0.53 -10.72
CA ILE A 65 4.19 -0.34 -9.55
C ILE A 65 4.31 0.50 -8.28
N ILE A 66 3.28 0.46 -7.45
CA ILE A 66 3.19 1.15 -6.16
C ILE A 66 3.28 0.11 -5.05
N VAL A 67 4.23 0.25 -4.15
CA VAL A 67 4.43 -0.66 -3.01
C VAL A 67 4.07 0.05 -1.71
N THR A 68 3.29 -0.60 -0.88
CA THR A 68 2.87 -0.12 0.43
C THR A 68 2.76 -1.27 1.42
N GLY A 69 2.29 -1.00 2.62
CA GLY A 69 2.08 -1.99 3.68
C GLY A 69 3.21 -2.04 4.69
N CYS A 70 3.15 -3.01 5.59
CA CYS A 70 4.07 -3.08 6.73
C CYS A 70 5.55 -3.20 6.32
N ALA A 71 5.88 -4.00 5.31
CA ALA A 71 7.27 -4.13 4.87
C ALA A 71 7.78 -2.83 4.21
N ALA A 72 6.96 -2.15 3.41
CA ALA A 72 7.30 -0.86 2.83
C ALA A 72 7.48 0.23 3.90
N GLN A 73 6.70 0.18 4.97
CA GLN A 73 6.81 1.11 6.11
C GLN A 73 8.10 0.91 6.90
N THR A 74 8.49 -0.35 7.13
CA THR A 74 9.68 -0.68 7.94
C THR A 74 10.99 -0.59 7.16
N GLU A 75 10.97 -0.92 5.88
CA GLU A 75 12.15 -0.96 5.01
C GLU A 75 11.91 -0.24 3.66
N PRO A 76 11.54 1.05 3.67
CA PRO A 76 11.20 1.75 2.43
C PRO A 76 12.36 1.78 1.43
N ALA A 77 13.59 1.95 1.90
CA ALA A 77 14.78 1.99 1.05
C ALA A 77 15.01 0.67 0.30
N THR A 78 14.70 -0.46 0.92
CA THR A 78 14.83 -1.80 0.32
C THR A 78 13.92 -1.93 -0.92
N PHE A 79 12.68 -1.45 -0.83
CA PHE A 79 11.75 -1.49 -1.96
C PHE A 79 12.04 -0.39 -2.99
N ALA A 80 12.45 0.79 -2.55
CA ALA A 80 12.84 1.89 -3.44
C ALA A 80 14.07 1.54 -4.30
N ALA A 81 14.97 0.68 -3.80
CA ALA A 81 16.13 0.21 -4.55
C ALA A 81 15.78 -0.82 -5.64
N MET A 82 14.57 -1.39 -5.62
CA MET A 82 14.13 -2.35 -6.63
C MET A 82 13.81 -1.63 -7.95
N PRO A 83 14.41 -2.07 -9.10
CA PRO A 83 14.13 -1.44 -10.39
C PRO A 83 12.68 -1.65 -10.86
N GLU A 84 12.01 -2.66 -10.31
CA GLU A 84 10.61 -2.96 -10.61
C GLU A 84 9.62 -2.00 -9.94
N VAL A 85 10.05 -1.23 -8.94
CA VAL A 85 9.20 -0.38 -8.11
C VAL A 85 9.30 1.08 -8.55
N ASP A 86 8.15 1.68 -8.84
CA ASP A 86 8.10 3.10 -9.24
C ASP A 86 7.83 4.01 -8.04
N ARG A 87 7.00 3.56 -7.09
CA ARG A 87 6.62 4.35 -5.91
C ARG A 87 6.54 3.48 -4.65
N VAL A 88 6.95 4.06 -3.54
CA VAL A 88 6.79 3.47 -2.19
C VAL A 88 6.01 4.46 -1.33
N ILE A 89 4.89 4.01 -0.76
CA ILE A 89 4.04 4.82 0.11
C ILE A 89 3.86 4.13 1.47
N GLY A 90 3.83 4.93 2.53
CA GLY A 90 3.69 4.43 3.90
C GLY A 90 2.28 4.03 4.28
N ASN A 91 2.14 3.50 5.49
CA ASN A 91 0.86 3.03 6.02
C ASN A 91 -0.12 4.18 6.29
N THR A 92 0.37 5.36 6.62
CA THR A 92 -0.48 6.55 6.80
C THR A 92 -0.87 7.13 5.45
N GLU A 93 0.09 7.28 4.56
CA GLU A 93 -0.08 7.92 3.25
C GLU A 93 -1.04 7.13 2.35
N LYS A 94 -1.03 5.80 2.41
CA LYS A 94 -1.91 4.95 1.59
C LYS A 94 -3.41 5.15 1.89
N MET A 95 -3.75 5.68 3.07
CA MET A 95 -5.13 5.94 3.48
C MET A 95 -5.58 7.38 3.22
N GLN A 96 -4.72 8.23 2.66
CA GLN A 96 -5.01 9.63 2.39
C GLN A 96 -5.47 9.83 0.94
N PRO A 97 -6.62 10.46 0.70
CA PRO A 97 -7.10 10.76 -0.66
C PRO A 97 -6.10 11.58 -1.49
N ALA A 98 -5.38 12.52 -0.85
CA ALA A 98 -4.40 13.36 -1.52
C ALA A 98 -3.24 12.56 -2.13
N THR A 99 -2.82 11.48 -1.47
CA THR A 99 -1.78 10.58 -2.00
C THR A 99 -2.21 9.96 -3.33
N TRP A 100 -3.44 9.49 -3.42
CA TRP A 100 -3.98 8.88 -4.64
C TRP A 100 -4.23 9.89 -5.75
N ALA A 101 -4.68 11.10 -5.39
CA ALA A 101 -4.82 12.19 -6.37
C ALA A 101 -3.48 12.54 -7.04
N ALA A 102 -2.37 12.46 -6.31
CA ALA A 102 -1.03 12.67 -6.84
C ALA A 102 -0.49 11.50 -7.67
N MET A 103 -1.13 10.33 -7.64
CA MET A 103 -0.72 9.13 -8.39
C MET A 103 -1.39 9.01 -9.76
N THR A 104 -2.12 10.02 -10.20
CA THR A 104 -2.70 10.06 -11.55
C THR A 104 -1.59 10.19 -12.60
N PRO A 105 -1.80 9.72 -13.85
CA PRO A 105 -0.79 9.76 -14.90
C PRO A 105 -0.17 11.14 -15.14
N ASP A 106 -0.98 12.19 -14.95
CA ASP A 106 -0.54 13.58 -15.18
C ASP A 106 0.38 14.12 -14.07
N LEU A 107 0.25 13.61 -12.85
CA LEU A 107 0.93 14.14 -11.67
C LEU A 107 2.03 13.23 -11.12
N ILE A 108 1.99 11.94 -11.44
CA ILE A 108 2.89 10.95 -10.85
C ILE A 108 4.37 11.25 -11.10
N GLY A 109 4.70 11.86 -12.23
CA GLY A 109 6.07 12.27 -12.54
C GLY A 109 6.62 13.41 -11.67
N GLN A 110 5.74 14.13 -10.96
CA GLN A 110 6.07 15.26 -10.10
C GLN A 110 6.10 14.88 -8.62
N THR A 111 5.72 13.65 -8.27
CA THR A 111 5.69 13.17 -6.89
C THR A 111 7.01 12.54 -6.48
N GLU A 112 7.31 12.59 -5.18
CA GLU A 112 8.45 11.88 -4.62
C GLU A 112 8.28 10.36 -4.80
N ARG A 113 9.39 9.69 -5.10
CA ARG A 113 9.39 8.22 -5.28
C ARG A 113 9.08 7.47 -3.97
N VAL A 114 9.49 8.03 -2.85
CA VAL A 114 9.27 7.46 -1.52
C VAL A 114 8.51 8.47 -0.67
N GLN A 115 7.31 8.11 -0.25
CA GLN A 115 6.45 8.89 0.62
C GLN A 115 6.09 8.03 1.85
N VAL A 116 7.01 7.99 2.80
CA VAL A 116 6.88 7.19 4.02
C VAL A 116 7.29 8.05 5.22
N ASP A 117 6.31 8.45 6.01
CA ASP A 117 6.53 9.18 7.25
C ASP A 117 6.82 8.23 8.43
N ASP A 118 7.37 8.78 9.50
CA ASP A 118 7.58 8.02 10.73
C ASP A 118 6.23 7.62 11.35
N ILE A 119 5.94 6.32 11.34
CA ILE A 119 4.70 5.76 11.87
C ILE A 119 4.48 6.08 13.35
N LEU A 120 5.57 6.30 14.12
CA LEU A 120 5.50 6.64 15.53
C LEU A 120 5.10 8.11 15.77
N SER A 121 5.17 8.96 14.76
CA SER A 121 4.71 10.35 14.80
C SER A 121 3.21 10.51 14.58
N VAL A 122 2.53 9.47 14.07
CA VAL A 122 1.11 9.50 13.73
C VAL A 122 0.26 9.62 14.99
N ARG A 123 -0.61 10.62 15.03
CA ARG A 123 -1.52 10.91 16.15
C ARG A 123 -2.97 10.55 15.84
N GLU A 124 -3.32 10.55 14.57
CA GLU A 124 -4.68 10.32 14.10
C GLU A 124 -4.69 9.25 13.02
N THR A 125 -5.74 8.44 13.00
CA THR A 125 -5.96 7.45 11.96
C THR A 125 -7.03 7.93 11.00
N ALA A 126 -6.86 7.64 9.71
CA ALA A 126 -7.86 7.97 8.71
C ALA A 126 -9.16 7.20 8.99
N GLY A 127 -10.27 7.92 9.07
CA GLY A 127 -11.59 7.32 9.09
C GLY A 127 -11.92 6.80 7.70
N HIS A 128 -12.29 5.54 7.60
CA HIS A 128 -12.70 4.96 6.34
C HIS A 128 -13.85 3.99 6.53
N LEU A 129 -14.88 4.12 5.70
CA LEU A 129 -16.02 3.22 5.66
C LEU A 129 -16.01 2.51 4.30
N ILE A 130 -16.04 1.20 4.32
CA ILE A 130 -16.06 0.36 3.12
C ILE A 130 -17.46 -0.21 2.92
N ASP A 131 -17.99 -0.04 1.74
CA ASP A 131 -19.35 -0.43 1.37
C ASP A 131 -19.51 -1.94 1.07
N GLY A 132 -18.42 -2.69 1.12
CA GLY A 132 -18.44 -4.14 0.99
C GLY A 132 -17.15 -4.73 0.45
N PHE A 133 -16.97 -6.02 0.67
CA PHE A 133 -15.77 -6.76 0.26
C PHE A 133 -15.98 -7.69 -0.93
N GLY A 134 -17.20 -7.77 -1.47
CA GLY A 134 -17.52 -8.81 -2.45
C GLY A 134 -17.28 -10.24 -1.94
N ARG A 135 -17.28 -10.44 -0.62
CA ARG A 135 -16.96 -11.70 0.07
C ARG A 135 -18.05 -12.04 1.08
N HIS A 136 -18.07 -13.30 1.56
CA HIS A 136 -18.99 -13.75 2.61
C HIS A 136 -18.69 -13.18 4.01
N ARG A 137 -17.57 -12.48 4.19
CA ARG A 137 -17.15 -11.88 5.46
C ARG A 137 -16.80 -10.42 5.26
N ALA A 138 -17.34 -9.55 6.13
CA ALA A 138 -16.92 -8.17 6.28
C ALA A 138 -15.87 -8.04 7.38
N TYR A 139 -14.87 -7.22 7.18
CA TYR A 139 -13.91 -6.86 8.21
C TYR A 139 -14.16 -5.43 8.65
N VAL A 140 -14.27 -5.22 9.95
CA VAL A 140 -14.43 -3.90 10.55
C VAL A 140 -13.17 -3.59 11.36
N GLN A 141 -12.49 -2.53 11.01
CA GLN A 141 -11.34 -2.08 11.77
C GLN A 141 -11.83 -1.30 13.01
N VAL A 142 -11.47 -1.80 14.20
CA VAL A 142 -11.85 -1.19 15.48
C VAL A 142 -10.66 -0.54 16.21
N GLN A 143 -9.45 -0.79 15.76
CA GLN A 143 -8.22 -0.19 16.29
C GLN A 143 -7.16 -0.11 15.19
N ASN A 144 -6.41 0.99 15.21
CA ASN A 144 -5.20 1.14 14.41
C ASN A 144 -4.13 1.78 15.26
N GLY A 145 -2.97 1.09 15.40
CA GLY A 145 -1.89 1.54 16.25
C GLY A 145 -2.05 1.18 17.73
N CYS A 146 -1.06 1.56 18.50
CA CYS A 146 -0.93 1.23 19.92
C CYS A 146 0.03 2.23 20.58
N ASP A 147 -0.18 2.56 21.86
CA ASP A 147 0.69 3.46 22.62
C ASP A 147 1.98 2.80 23.12
N HIS A 148 2.07 1.48 23.02
CA HIS A 148 3.26 0.74 23.48
C HIS A 148 4.42 0.87 22.48
N ARG A 149 5.65 0.70 22.99
CA ARG A 149 6.93 0.74 22.24
C ARG A 149 7.70 -0.55 22.47
N CYS A 150 7.10 -1.69 22.15
CA CYS A 150 7.73 -2.99 22.32
C CYS A 150 8.92 -3.18 21.37
N THR A 151 9.98 -3.80 21.86
CA THR A 151 11.23 -4.01 21.08
C THR A 151 11.03 -4.89 19.85
N PHE A 152 10.03 -5.75 19.84
CA PHE A 152 9.66 -6.62 18.72
C PHE A 152 8.55 -6.04 17.83
N CYS A 153 8.11 -4.81 18.06
CA CYS A 153 7.06 -4.16 17.29
C CYS A 153 7.53 -3.80 15.88
N ILE A 154 6.66 -4.10 14.91
CA ILE A 154 6.86 -3.75 13.51
C ILE A 154 6.32 -2.36 13.22
#